data_704781e46616e2bb35477e4bd021d172
#
_entry.id   704781e46616e2bb35477e4bd021d172
#
_cell.length_a   1.000
_cell.length_b   1.000
_cell.length_c   1.000
_cell.angle_alpha   90.00
_cell.angle_beta   90.00
_cell.angle_gamma   90.00
#
_symmetry.space_group_name_H-M   'P 1'
#
loop_
_entity.id
_entity.type
_entity.pdbx_description
1 polymer ?
#
loop_
_entity_poly.entity_id
_entity_poly.type
_entity_poly.pdbx_seq_one_letter_code
_entity_poly.pdbx_strand_id
1 'polypeptide(L)'
;TLYHAVIRTSHFLRLMTIHTFSCIDAHTCGNPVRLVAKGGPLLKGNSMSEKRQDFLQHHDWVRTSLMFEPRGHAMMSGSILYPPTNPEHDGAILFIETSGCLPMCGHGTIGTVTTALQEGLWTPKTEGQLTLEVPAGVIQIEYQQDANGLIDSVRIFNVASYLAHEGLVIECPELGKLIIDVAYGGNYYAIIEPQKNFAGLEQFSAAQVLRYSPLVREAINKVATCVHPEDPSVNGISHVMWTGKPHKPNSSAANAVFYGSGAIDRSPCGTGTSARMAQLHAKGLLQEGEDFIHESIIGSQFIGRVELTTQVGAYRGIMPSVQGWAQVTGYNTIIVDPRDPYAHGFEVN
;
A
#
# COMPACT_ATOMS: atom_id res chain seq x y z
N THR A 1 -50.83 -15.31 -7.46
CA THR A 1 -50.30 -15.17 -6.08
C THR A 1 -49.09 -16.07 -5.81
N LEU A 2 -49.00 -17.26 -6.41
CA LEU A 2 -47.85 -18.16 -6.27
C LEU A 2 -46.58 -17.66 -7.00
N TYR A 3 -46.73 -16.97 -8.16
CA TYR A 3 -45.60 -16.46 -8.94
C TYR A 3 -44.85 -15.30 -8.25
N HIS A 4 -45.59 -14.46 -7.49
CA HIS A 4 -44.96 -13.38 -6.71
C HIS A 4 -44.23 -13.88 -5.45
N ALA A 5 -44.63 -15.02 -4.88
CA ALA A 5 -43.97 -15.61 -3.72
C ALA A 5 -42.63 -16.28 -4.08
N VAL A 6 -42.53 -16.90 -5.28
CA VAL A 6 -41.31 -17.58 -5.76
C VAL A 6 -40.23 -16.54 -6.13
N ILE A 7 -40.60 -15.40 -6.73
CA ILE A 7 -39.65 -14.35 -7.08
C ILE A 7 -39.10 -13.65 -5.82
N ARG A 8 -39.96 -13.41 -4.81
CA ARG A 8 -39.51 -12.84 -3.53
C ARG A 8 -38.61 -13.81 -2.75
N THR A 9 -38.88 -15.10 -2.74
CA THR A 9 -38.03 -16.10 -2.07
C THR A 9 -36.68 -16.29 -2.79
N SER A 10 -36.64 -16.23 -4.12
CA SER A 10 -35.39 -16.34 -4.85
C SER A 10 -34.51 -15.08 -4.70
N HIS A 11 -35.09 -13.89 -4.60
CA HIS A 11 -34.36 -12.65 -4.30
C HIS A 11 -33.87 -12.61 -2.84
N PHE A 12 -34.72 -13.08 -1.91
CA PHE A 12 -34.35 -13.15 -0.48
C PHE A 12 -33.26 -14.23 -0.23
N LEU A 13 -33.31 -15.36 -0.93
CA LEU A 13 -32.28 -16.41 -0.87
C LEU A 13 -30.93 -15.96 -1.46
N ARG A 14 -30.94 -15.07 -2.46
CA ARG A 14 -29.71 -14.51 -3.03
C ARG A 14 -29.03 -13.50 -2.09
N LEU A 15 -29.76 -12.89 -1.16
CA LEU A 15 -29.27 -11.97 -0.13
C LEU A 15 -28.77 -12.67 1.14
N MET A 16 -28.87 -14.00 1.23
CA MET A 16 -28.50 -14.77 2.43
C MET A 16 -27.26 -15.66 2.25
N THR A 17 -26.44 -15.43 1.22
CA THR A 17 -25.21 -16.21 1.07
C THR A 17 -24.17 -15.73 2.06
N ILE A 18 -23.81 -16.58 3.02
CA ILE A 18 -22.67 -16.34 3.91
C ILE A 18 -21.40 -16.47 3.09
N HIS A 19 -20.58 -15.41 3.13
CA HIS A 19 -19.26 -15.43 2.49
C HIS A 19 -18.20 -15.86 3.50
N THR A 20 -17.31 -16.74 3.06
CA THR A 20 -16.23 -17.25 3.89
C THR A 20 -14.89 -16.98 3.20
N PHE A 21 -13.95 -16.40 3.93
CA PHE A 21 -12.62 -16.07 3.46
C PHE A 21 -11.59 -16.83 4.30
N SER A 22 -10.69 -17.57 3.64
CA SER A 22 -9.52 -18.11 4.32
C SER A 22 -8.41 -17.06 4.26
N CYS A 23 -8.02 -16.56 5.41
CA CYS A 23 -7.04 -15.47 5.52
C CYS A 23 -5.82 -15.94 6.32
N ILE A 24 -4.68 -15.39 5.98
CA ILE A 24 -3.44 -15.53 6.74
C ILE A 24 -2.99 -14.14 7.12
N ASP A 25 -2.90 -13.89 8.41
CA ASP A 25 -2.48 -12.61 8.94
C ASP A 25 -0.97 -12.62 9.19
N ALA A 26 -0.33 -11.51 8.84
CA ALA A 26 1.09 -11.26 8.98
C ALA A 26 1.34 -9.80 9.37
N HIS A 27 2.57 -9.43 9.61
CA HIS A 27 2.99 -8.04 9.58
C HIS A 27 4.27 -7.87 8.77
N THR A 28 4.41 -6.75 8.10
CA THR A 28 5.66 -6.31 7.46
C THR A 28 6.27 -5.20 8.29
N CYS A 29 7.41 -5.46 8.90
CA CYS A 29 8.11 -4.47 9.72
C CYS A 29 7.19 -3.76 10.73
N GLY A 30 6.21 -4.49 11.28
CA GLY A 30 5.23 -3.99 12.27
C GLY A 30 3.88 -3.58 11.68
N ASN A 31 3.75 -3.32 10.38
CA ASN A 31 2.44 -2.97 9.79
C ASN A 31 1.65 -4.23 9.41
N PRO A 32 0.38 -4.35 9.82
CA PRO A 32 -0.41 -5.55 9.58
C PRO A 32 -0.70 -5.78 8.09
N VAL A 33 -0.70 -7.05 7.69
CA VAL A 33 -1.06 -7.50 6.34
C VAL A 33 -1.94 -8.74 6.45
N ARG A 34 -3.14 -8.70 5.90
CA ARG A 34 -4.05 -9.85 5.77
C ARG A 34 -4.03 -10.37 4.35
N LEU A 35 -3.51 -11.57 4.15
CA LEU A 35 -3.59 -12.26 2.88
C LEU A 35 -4.90 -13.03 2.77
N VAL A 36 -5.74 -12.71 1.81
CA VAL A 36 -6.91 -13.51 1.43
C VAL A 36 -6.45 -14.62 0.48
N ALA A 37 -6.22 -15.80 1.04
CA ALA A 37 -5.74 -16.95 0.30
C ALA A 37 -6.86 -17.66 -0.49
N LYS A 38 -8.12 -17.62 0.03
CA LYS A 38 -9.30 -18.19 -0.64
C LYS A 38 -10.54 -17.35 -0.33
N GLY A 39 -11.51 -17.38 -1.26
CA GLY A 39 -12.79 -16.67 -1.10
C GLY A 39 -12.84 -15.32 -1.79
N GLY A 40 -11.76 -14.84 -2.39
CA GLY A 40 -11.74 -13.61 -3.18
C GLY A 40 -12.70 -13.68 -4.38
N PRO A 41 -13.28 -12.55 -4.84
CA PRO A 41 -14.21 -12.52 -5.95
C PRO A 41 -13.52 -12.83 -7.29
N LEU A 42 -14.28 -13.38 -8.23
CA LEU A 42 -13.82 -13.48 -9.62
C LEU A 42 -13.90 -12.09 -10.27
N LEU A 43 -12.79 -11.61 -10.81
CA LEU A 43 -12.68 -10.29 -11.40
C LEU A 43 -12.61 -10.36 -12.93
N LYS A 44 -13.23 -9.38 -13.57
CA LYS A 44 -13.17 -9.18 -15.02
C LYS A 44 -12.00 -8.24 -15.35
N GLY A 45 -11.35 -8.49 -16.50
CA GLY A 45 -10.27 -7.66 -17.00
C GLY A 45 -9.08 -8.48 -17.50
N ASN A 46 -8.34 -7.90 -18.43
CA ASN A 46 -7.17 -8.48 -19.09
C ASN A 46 -5.84 -8.04 -18.45
N SER A 47 -5.93 -7.14 -17.48
CA SER A 47 -4.81 -6.65 -16.66
C SER A 47 -5.22 -6.50 -15.20
N MET A 48 -4.26 -6.41 -14.29
CA MET A 48 -4.56 -6.15 -12.89
C MET A 48 -5.12 -4.74 -12.65
N SER A 49 -4.79 -3.76 -13.50
CA SER A 49 -5.43 -2.43 -13.46
C SER A 49 -6.93 -2.52 -13.79
N GLU A 50 -7.31 -3.24 -14.86
CA GLU A 50 -8.72 -3.46 -15.20
C GLU A 50 -9.46 -4.27 -14.12
N LYS A 51 -8.84 -5.33 -13.59
CA LYS A 51 -9.39 -6.12 -12.48
C LYS A 51 -9.61 -5.27 -11.23
N ARG A 52 -8.71 -4.32 -10.95
CA ARG A 52 -8.88 -3.34 -9.87
C ARG A 52 -10.12 -2.46 -10.11
N GLN A 53 -10.37 -2.00 -11.33
CA GLN A 53 -11.57 -1.21 -11.65
C GLN A 53 -12.85 -2.04 -11.47
N ASP A 54 -12.87 -3.29 -11.92
CA ASP A 54 -13.99 -4.21 -11.70
C ASP A 54 -14.23 -4.45 -10.20
N PHE A 55 -13.16 -4.62 -9.42
CA PHE A 55 -13.26 -4.75 -7.96
C PHE A 55 -13.87 -3.51 -7.31
N LEU A 56 -13.37 -2.33 -7.63
CA LEU A 56 -13.89 -1.07 -7.10
C LEU A 56 -15.37 -0.86 -7.43
N GLN A 57 -15.76 -1.24 -8.64
CA GLN A 57 -17.15 -1.04 -9.10
C GLN A 57 -18.12 -2.06 -8.50
N HIS A 58 -17.71 -3.33 -8.26
CA HIS A 58 -18.65 -4.41 -7.98
C HIS A 58 -18.35 -5.17 -6.68
N HIS A 59 -17.13 -5.08 -6.14
CA HIS A 59 -16.65 -5.97 -5.08
C HIS A 59 -16.00 -5.24 -3.89
N ASP A 60 -16.04 -3.91 -3.83
CA ASP A 60 -15.40 -3.13 -2.76
C ASP A 60 -15.91 -3.49 -1.34
N TRP A 61 -17.12 -4.07 -1.27
CA TRP A 61 -17.65 -4.60 -0.03
C TRP A 61 -16.75 -5.68 0.61
N VAL A 62 -15.97 -6.43 -0.18
CA VAL A 62 -14.99 -7.41 0.32
C VAL A 62 -13.90 -6.70 1.12
N ARG A 63 -13.38 -5.60 0.58
CA ARG A 63 -12.37 -4.77 1.27
C ARG A 63 -12.93 -4.21 2.57
N THR A 64 -14.08 -3.57 2.54
CA THR A 64 -14.65 -2.96 3.75
C THR A 64 -14.98 -4.02 4.80
N SER A 65 -15.51 -5.18 4.40
CA SER A 65 -15.80 -6.29 5.31
C SER A 65 -14.56 -6.86 6.00
N LEU A 66 -13.41 -6.87 5.32
CA LEU A 66 -12.19 -7.54 5.82
C LEU A 66 -11.20 -6.56 6.46
N MET A 67 -11.22 -5.28 6.06
CA MET A 67 -10.26 -4.27 6.53
C MET A 67 -10.80 -3.39 7.64
N PHE A 68 -12.12 -3.15 7.68
CA PHE A 68 -12.74 -2.33 8.73
C PHE A 68 -13.21 -3.16 9.92
N GLU A 69 -13.53 -2.48 11.02
CA GLU A 69 -14.14 -3.13 12.18
C GLU A 69 -15.50 -3.77 11.81
N PRO A 70 -15.89 -4.89 12.42
CA PRO A 70 -15.26 -5.57 13.55
C PRO A 70 -14.22 -6.65 13.15
N ARG A 71 -13.95 -6.85 11.85
CA ARG A 71 -13.03 -7.90 11.36
C ARG A 71 -11.64 -7.42 11.02
N GLY A 72 -11.45 -6.11 10.92
CA GLY A 72 -10.18 -5.42 10.77
C GLY A 72 -10.07 -4.25 11.75
N HIS A 73 -9.28 -3.26 11.41
CA HIS A 73 -9.06 -2.03 12.19
C HIS A 73 -8.44 -0.93 11.31
N ALA A 74 -8.36 0.31 11.79
CA ALA A 74 -7.92 1.46 11.01
C ALA A 74 -6.56 1.31 10.28
N MET A 75 -5.64 0.49 10.80
CA MET A 75 -4.33 0.23 10.18
C MET A 75 -4.29 -1.04 9.31
N MET A 76 -5.43 -1.72 9.12
CA MET A 76 -5.44 -2.99 8.40
C MET A 76 -5.16 -2.75 6.91
N SER A 77 -4.17 -3.48 6.41
CA SER A 77 -3.89 -3.66 4.99
C SER A 77 -4.07 -5.12 4.63
N GLY A 78 -4.37 -5.39 3.38
CA GLY A 78 -4.50 -6.76 2.91
C GLY A 78 -4.27 -6.90 1.41
N SER A 79 -4.29 -8.14 0.98
CA SER A 79 -4.11 -8.53 -0.40
C SER A 79 -4.98 -9.73 -0.75
N ILE A 80 -5.31 -9.85 -2.02
CA ILE A 80 -6.02 -11.00 -2.59
C ILE A 80 -5.13 -11.56 -3.70
N LEU A 81 -4.87 -12.87 -3.66
CA LEU A 81 -4.09 -13.54 -4.71
C LEU A 81 -4.97 -13.86 -5.92
N TYR A 82 -4.40 -13.63 -7.10
CA TYR A 82 -4.99 -14.01 -8.38
C TYR A 82 -3.98 -14.77 -9.25
N PRO A 83 -4.48 -15.61 -10.18
CA PRO A 83 -3.63 -16.10 -11.26
C PRO A 83 -3.13 -14.92 -12.10
N PRO A 84 -1.89 -14.95 -12.58
CA PRO A 84 -1.37 -13.92 -13.47
C PRO A 84 -2.11 -13.94 -14.80
N THR A 85 -2.17 -12.79 -15.48
CA THR A 85 -2.74 -12.70 -16.84
C THR A 85 -1.75 -13.20 -17.89
N ASN A 86 -0.46 -12.98 -17.65
CA ASN A 86 0.62 -13.58 -18.42
C ASN A 86 1.09 -14.88 -17.73
N PRO A 87 0.98 -16.05 -18.40
CA PRO A 87 1.40 -17.32 -17.82
C PRO A 87 2.90 -17.42 -17.50
N GLU A 88 3.72 -16.52 -18.03
CA GLU A 88 5.15 -16.44 -17.69
C GLU A 88 5.42 -15.78 -16.34
N HIS A 89 4.44 -15.12 -15.74
CA HIS A 89 4.56 -14.53 -14.40
C HIS A 89 4.22 -15.56 -13.32
N ASP A 90 4.69 -15.32 -12.09
CA ASP A 90 4.52 -16.25 -10.97
C ASP A 90 3.18 -16.07 -10.25
N GLY A 91 2.62 -14.85 -10.26
CA GLY A 91 1.37 -14.56 -9.59
C GLY A 91 0.88 -13.14 -9.82
N ALA A 92 -0.29 -12.83 -9.25
CA ALA A 92 -0.86 -11.50 -9.27
C ALA A 92 -1.45 -11.14 -7.91
N ILE A 93 -1.36 -9.86 -7.55
CA ILE A 93 -1.82 -9.32 -6.27
C ILE A 93 -2.78 -8.16 -6.50
N LEU A 94 -3.93 -8.18 -5.81
CA LEU A 94 -4.79 -7.02 -5.64
C LEU A 94 -4.66 -6.53 -4.20
N PHE A 95 -4.36 -5.25 -4.02
CA PHE A 95 -4.20 -4.65 -2.69
C PHE A 95 -5.52 -4.07 -2.20
N ILE A 96 -5.88 -4.41 -0.96
CA ILE A 96 -7.06 -3.89 -0.28
C ILE A 96 -6.63 -3.29 1.05
N GLU A 97 -6.97 -2.02 1.26
CA GLU A 97 -6.64 -1.30 2.48
C GLU A 97 -7.83 -0.50 3.00
N THR A 98 -7.71 0.04 4.19
CA THR A 98 -8.69 1.02 4.69
C THR A 98 -8.74 2.27 3.80
N SER A 99 -7.62 2.64 3.16
CA SER A 99 -7.53 3.75 2.19
C SER A 99 -8.17 3.48 0.83
N GLY A 100 -8.45 2.22 0.51
CA GLY A 100 -9.04 1.82 -0.77
C GLY A 100 -8.37 0.59 -1.39
N CYS A 101 -8.72 0.30 -2.62
CA CYS A 101 -8.04 -0.69 -3.44
C CYS A 101 -6.88 0.01 -4.17
N LEU A 102 -5.65 -0.20 -3.69
CA LEU A 102 -4.48 0.56 -4.14
C LEU A 102 -3.88 0.01 -5.44
N PRO A 103 -3.26 0.88 -6.27
CA PRO A 103 -2.50 0.43 -7.43
C PRO A 103 -1.23 -0.31 -7.05
N MET A 104 -0.57 0.07 -5.94
CA MET A 104 0.61 -0.58 -5.40
C MET A 104 0.66 -0.42 -3.87
N CYS A 105 1.16 -1.47 -3.18
CA CYS A 105 1.40 -1.44 -1.75
C CYS A 105 2.71 -2.20 -1.44
N GLY A 106 3.76 -1.48 -1.04
CA GLY A 106 5.08 -2.06 -0.81
C GLY A 106 5.12 -3.02 0.37
N HIS A 107 4.66 -2.59 1.56
CA HIS A 107 4.63 -3.47 2.74
C HIS A 107 3.65 -4.64 2.53
N GLY A 108 2.52 -4.39 1.86
CA GLY A 108 1.57 -5.43 1.48
C GLY A 108 2.21 -6.48 0.56
N THR A 109 3.04 -6.07 -0.40
CA THR A 109 3.79 -6.99 -1.28
C THR A 109 4.76 -7.85 -0.47
N ILE A 110 5.58 -7.25 0.40
CA ILE A 110 6.55 -7.98 1.23
C ILE A 110 5.83 -9.02 2.10
N GLY A 111 4.76 -8.62 2.79
CA GLY A 111 3.96 -9.53 3.62
C GLY A 111 3.29 -10.65 2.82
N THR A 112 2.72 -10.31 1.66
CA THR A 112 2.07 -11.28 0.76
C THR A 112 3.07 -12.28 0.20
N VAL A 113 4.22 -11.84 -0.30
CA VAL A 113 5.27 -12.72 -0.85
C VAL A 113 5.80 -13.65 0.24
N THR A 114 6.17 -13.13 1.40
CA THR A 114 6.62 -13.93 2.54
C THR A 114 5.61 -15.01 2.88
N THR A 115 4.34 -14.62 3.06
CA THR A 115 3.27 -15.54 3.42
C THR A 115 2.99 -16.56 2.33
N ALA A 116 2.87 -16.12 1.08
CA ALA A 116 2.53 -17.01 -0.03
C ALA A 116 3.61 -18.07 -0.30
N LEU A 117 4.88 -17.72 -0.13
CA LEU A 117 6.00 -18.66 -0.29
C LEU A 117 6.08 -19.62 0.90
N GLN A 118 6.00 -19.14 2.14
CA GLN A 118 6.08 -19.98 3.34
C GLN A 118 4.91 -20.98 3.43
N GLU A 119 3.73 -20.58 2.96
CA GLU A 119 2.52 -21.41 2.98
C GLU A 119 2.34 -22.24 1.69
N GLY A 120 3.30 -22.20 0.76
CA GLY A 120 3.25 -22.96 -0.49
C GLY A 120 2.09 -22.58 -1.42
N LEU A 121 1.59 -21.33 -1.31
CA LEU A 121 0.54 -20.80 -2.20
C LEU A 121 1.10 -20.44 -3.58
N TRP A 122 2.39 -20.12 -3.65
CA TRP A 122 3.14 -19.93 -4.87
C TRP A 122 4.34 -20.88 -4.93
N THR A 123 4.61 -21.37 -6.13
CA THR A 123 5.85 -22.09 -6.46
C THR A 123 6.62 -21.23 -7.45
N PRO A 124 7.73 -20.61 -7.06
CA PRO A 124 8.52 -19.77 -7.95
C PRO A 124 9.03 -20.54 -9.17
N LYS A 125 8.99 -19.94 -10.34
CA LYS A 125 9.59 -20.49 -11.57
C LYS A 125 11.12 -20.45 -11.54
N THR A 126 11.66 -19.47 -10.82
CA THR A 126 13.09 -19.31 -10.56
C THR A 126 13.30 -19.13 -9.06
N GLU A 127 14.14 -19.97 -8.47
CA GLU A 127 14.46 -19.86 -7.05
C GLU A 127 15.07 -18.49 -6.72
N GLY A 128 14.61 -17.91 -5.62
CA GLY A 128 15.05 -16.58 -5.17
C GLY A 128 14.39 -15.40 -5.90
N GLN A 129 13.54 -15.64 -6.91
CA GLN A 129 12.94 -14.58 -7.73
C GLN A 129 11.46 -14.83 -8.01
N LEU A 130 10.69 -13.76 -8.19
CA LEU A 130 9.31 -13.78 -8.68
C LEU A 130 9.07 -12.62 -9.62
N THR A 131 8.24 -12.85 -10.63
CA THR A 131 7.64 -11.80 -11.46
C THR A 131 6.16 -11.72 -11.12
N LEU A 132 5.70 -10.59 -10.59
CA LEU A 132 4.33 -10.43 -10.11
C LEU A 132 3.60 -9.31 -10.88
N GLU A 133 2.31 -9.55 -11.13
CA GLU A 133 1.41 -8.53 -11.66
C GLU A 133 0.69 -7.82 -10.50
N VAL A 134 0.74 -6.50 -10.51
CA VAL A 134 -0.02 -5.63 -9.60
C VAL A 134 -0.78 -4.58 -10.41
N PRO A 135 -1.80 -3.88 -9.86
CA PRO A 135 -2.52 -2.89 -10.64
C PRO A 135 -1.64 -1.78 -11.24
N ALA A 136 -0.54 -1.40 -10.60
CA ALA A 136 0.43 -0.43 -11.11
C ALA A 136 1.33 -0.96 -12.23
N GLY A 137 1.31 -2.28 -12.54
CA GLY A 137 2.15 -2.88 -13.59
C GLY A 137 2.78 -4.20 -13.16
N VAL A 138 3.90 -4.54 -13.77
CA VAL A 138 4.69 -5.74 -13.45
C VAL A 138 5.86 -5.35 -12.54
N ILE A 139 6.04 -6.10 -11.47
CA ILE A 139 7.14 -5.90 -10.52
C ILE A 139 8.00 -7.16 -10.42
N GLN A 140 9.30 -6.95 -10.22
CA GLN A 140 10.25 -8.02 -9.95
C GLN A 140 10.51 -8.09 -8.45
N ILE A 141 10.65 -9.30 -7.95
CA ILE A 141 10.91 -9.62 -6.55
C ILE A 141 12.16 -10.47 -6.46
N GLU A 142 13.02 -10.15 -5.52
CA GLU A 142 14.04 -11.07 -5.01
C GLU A 142 13.70 -11.40 -3.56
N TYR A 143 13.93 -12.64 -3.15
CA TYR A 143 13.76 -13.04 -1.77
C TYR A 143 14.93 -13.90 -1.31
N GLN A 144 15.22 -13.85 -0.01
CA GLN A 144 16.22 -14.68 0.63
C GLN A 144 15.55 -15.58 1.66
N GLN A 145 16.08 -16.78 1.80
CA GLN A 145 15.66 -17.75 2.80
C GLN A 145 16.78 -17.93 3.84
N ASP A 146 16.38 -18.15 5.08
CA ASP A 146 17.29 -18.54 6.14
C ASP A 146 17.68 -20.03 6.00
N ALA A 147 18.53 -20.51 6.93
CA ALA A 147 18.98 -21.89 6.94
C ALA A 147 17.87 -22.94 7.16
N ASN A 148 16.69 -22.51 7.59
CA ASN A 148 15.50 -23.36 7.80
C ASN A 148 14.52 -23.31 6.63
N GLY A 149 14.82 -22.53 5.58
CA GLY A 149 13.96 -22.31 4.43
C GLY A 149 12.85 -21.29 4.65
N LEU A 150 12.86 -20.53 5.76
CA LEU A 150 11.92 -19.44 5.98
C LEU A 150 12.37 -18.18 5.24
N ILE A 151 11.42 -17.38 4.82
CA ILE A 151 11.72 -16.13 4.10
C ILE A 151 12.29 -15.10 5.09
N ASP A 152 13.55 -14.77 4.93
CA ASP A 152 14.29 -13.82 5.76
C ASP A 152 14.08 -12.38 5.28
N SER A 153 14.12 -12.16 3.97
CA SER A 153 13.88 -10.83 3.40
C SER A 153 13.26 -10.90 2.00
N VAL A 154 12.57 -9.83 1.63
CA VAL A 154 11.96 -9.63 0.31
C VAL A 154 12.37 -8.25 -0.20
N ARG A 155 12.96 -8.20 -1.39
CA ARG A 155 13.29 -7.00 -2.14
C ARG A 155 12.32 -6.86 -3.31
N ILE A 156 11.68 -5.70 -3.39
CA ILE A 156 10.77 -5.33 -4.46
C ILE A 156 11.52 -4.38 -5.40
N PHE A 157 11.61 -4.71 -6.69
CA PHE A 157 11.94 -3.74 -7.74
C PHE A 157 10.62 -3.08 -8.13
N ASN A 158 10.42 -1.90 -7.58
CA ASN A 158 9.13 -1.21 -7.64
C ASN A 158 8.94 -0.52 -9.00
N VAL A 159 7.73 -0.04 -9.25
CA VAL A 159 7.39 0.76 -10.42
C VAL A 159 8.22 2.05 -10.46
N ALA A 160 8.39 2.59 -11.65
CA ALA A 160 9.11 3.85 -11.85
C ALA A 160 8.52 4.95 -10.97
N SER A 161 9.40 5.70 -10.29
CA SER A 161 9.04 6.69 -9.30
C SER A 161 9.63 8.06 -9.69
N TYR A 162 8.93 9.15 -9.39
CA TYR A 162 9.34 10.48 -9.82
C TYR A 162 8.83 11.59 -8.90
N LEU A 163 9.52 12.74 -8.90
CA LEU A 163 9.06 13.97 -8.28
C LEU A 163 8.05 14.65 -9.22
N ALA A 164 6.79 14.74 -8.79
CA ALA A 164 5.71 15.35 -9.58
C ALA A 164 5.65 16.87 -9.41
N HIS A 165 5.81 17.34 -8.18
CA HIS A 165 5.82 18.77 -7.86
C HIS A 165 6.83 19.06 -6.77
N GLU A 166 7.55 20.18 -6.90
CA GLU A 166 8.49 20.68 -5.90
C GLU A 166 8.02 22.00 -5.34
N GLY A 167 8.09 22.15 -4.01
CA GLY A 167 7.91 23.42 -3.32
C GLY A 167 6.49 24.00 -3.38
N LEU A 168 5.45 23.16 -3.47
CA LEU A 168 4.06 23.62 -3.40
C LEU A 168 3.76 24.24 -2.04
N VAL A 169 3.10 25.38 -2.06
CA VAL A 169 2.73 26.12 -0.86
C VAL A 169 1.25 25.92 -0.57
N ILE A 170 0.95 25.44 0.65
CA ILE A 170 -0.42 25.36 1.14
C ILE A 170 -0.58 26.10 2.46
N GLU A 171 -1.82 26.52 2.75
CA GLU A 171 -2.22 26.95 4.10
C GLU A 171 -2.94 25.76 4.76
N CYS A 172 -2.27 25.15 5.76
CA CYS A 172 -2.86 24.09 6.56
C CYS A 172 -3.57 24.71 7.77
N PRO A 173 -4.86 24.46 7.96
CA PRO A 173 -5.57 24.95 9.16
C PRO A 173 -4.80 24.55 10.43
N GLU A 174 -4.72 25.47 11.39
CA GLU A 174 -4.06 25.31 12.71
C GLU A 174 -2.52 25.19 12.67
N LEU A 175 -1.92 24.67 11.59
CA LEU A 175 -0.46 24.52 11.45
C LEU A 175 0.16 25.68 10.65
N GLY A 176 -0.64 26.39 9.83
CA GLY A 176 -0.21 27.50 9.01
C GLY A 176 0.42 27.06 7.70
N LYS A 177 1.27 27.94 7.15
CA LYS A 177 1.91 27.75 5.84
C LYS A 177 2.90 26.59 5.86
N LEU A 178 2.74 25.68 4.89
CA LEU A 178 3.66 24.56 4.63
C LEU A 178 4.16 24.61 3.18
N ILE A 179 5.41 24.21 3.01
CA ILE A 179 6.04 23.95 1.70
C ILE A 179 6.14 22.44 1.57
N ILE A 180 5.60 21.89 0.49
CA ILE A 180 5.40 20.45 0.30
C ILE A 180 5.88 20.04 -1.08
N ASP A 181 6.60 18.94 -1.16
CA ASP A 181 6.87 18.24 -2.41
C ASP A 181 5.84 17.15 -2.63
N VAL A 182 5.53 16.85 -3.89
CA VAL A 182 4.68 15.71 -4.25
C VAL A 182 5.46 14.76 -5.12
N ALA A 183 5.59 13.51 -4.68
CA ALA A 183 6.29 12.47 -5.42
C ALA A 183 5.41 11.22 -5.58
N TYR A 184 5.65 10.46 -6.65
CA TYR A 184 5.02 9.18 -6.96
C TYR A 184 6.01 8.05 -6.71
N GLY A 185 5.53 6.97 -6.07
CA GLY A 185 6.29 5.74 -5.82
C GLY A 185 5.41 4.48 -5.89
N GLY A 186 4.33 4.54 -6.69
CA GLY A 186 3.23 3.59 -6.74
C GLY A 186 1.92 4.21 -6.23
N ASN A 187 2.02 5.25 -5.41
CA ASN A 187 0.96 6.17 -5.00
C ASN A 187 1.55 7.59 -4.94
N TYR A 188 0.71 8.63 -4.89
CA TYR A 188 1.17 10.00 -4.70
C TYR A 188 1.25 10.36 -3.22
N TYR A 189 2.38 10.96 -2.85
CA TYR A 189 2.74 11.37 -1.49
C TYR A 189 2.94 12.87 -1.40
N ALA A 190 2.24 13.53 -0.48
CA ALA A 190 2.63 14.86 -0.01
C ALA A 190 3.75 14.70 1.03
N ILE A 191 4.95 15.16 0.70
CA ILE A 191 6.16 15.00 1.53
C ILE A 191 6.48 16.31 2.23
N ILE A 192 6.44 16.30 3.56
CA ILE A 192 6.70 17.46 4.41
C ILE A 192 8.05 17.25 5.11
N GLU A 193 9.00 18.10 4.77
CA GLU A 193 10.31 18.17 5.41
C GLU A 193 10.31 19.16 6.58
N PRO A 194 11.24 19.02 7.54
CA PRO A 194 11.38 19.98 8.64
C PRO A 194 11.47 21.41 8.14
N GLN A 195 10.65 22.28 8.70
CA GLN A 195 10.49 23.68 8.31
C GLN A 195 9.92 24.50 9.48
N LYS A 196 9.66 25.80 9.28
CA LYS A 196 9.24 26.72 10.35
C LYS A 196 8.07 26.21 11.21
N ASN A 197 7.05 25.63 10.58
CA ASN A 197 5.82 25.17 11.25
C ASN A 197 5.81 23.64 11.52
N PHE A 198 6.90 22.95 11.21
CA PHE A 198 7.10 21.53 11.46
C PHE A 198 8.61 21.27 11.67
N ALA A 199 9.03 21.16 12.90
CA ALA A 199 10.45 21.04 13.24
C ALA A 199 11.07 19.66 12.95
N GLY A 200 10.23 18.65 12.67
CA GLY A 200 10.62 17.27 12.40
C GLY A 200 9.85 16.27 13.25
N LEU A 201 9.90 15.00 12.88
CA LEU A 201 9.16 13.93 13.57
C LEU A 201 9.57 13.75 15.03
N GLU A 202 10.81 14.07 15.38
CA GLU A 202 11.31 14.02 16.74
C GLU A 202 10.58 14.96 17.71
N GLN A 203 9.85 15.93 17.19
CA GLN A 203 9.03 16.90 17.95
C GLN A 203 7.55 16.84 17.57
N PHE A 204 7.12 15.81 16.84
CA PHE A 204 5.79 15.69 16.28
C PHE A 204 5.17 14.35 16.67
N SER A 205 4.19 14.37 17.55
CA SER A 205 3.56 13.15 18.08
C SER A 205 2.68 12.45 17.04
N ALA A 206 2.43 11.15 17.23
CA ALA A 206 1.50 10.39 16.40
C ALA A 206 0.09 11.03 16.38
N ALA A 207 -0.36 11.59 17.49
CA ALA A 207 -1.64 12.32 17.56
C ALA A 207 -1.65 13.56 16.66
N GLN A 208 -0.53 14.28 16.56
CA GLN A 208 -0.40 15.41 15.64
C GLN A 208 -0.34 14.94 14.17
N VAL A 209 0.35 13.84 13.87
CA VAL A 209 0.32 13.25 12.53
C VAL A 209 -1.12 12.92 12.13
N LEU A 210 -1.89 12.24 13.00
CA LEU A 210 -3.30 11.91 12.74
C LEU A 210 -4.18 13.16 12.58
N ARG A 211 -3.94 14.20 13.38
CA ARG A 211 -4.72 15.45 13.34
C ARG A 211 -4.47 16.25 12.07
N TYR A 212 -3.22 16.45 11.70
CA TYR A 212 -2.86 17.38 10.63
C TYR A 212 -2.82 16.75 9.23
N SER A 213 -2.60 15.43 9.12
CA SER A 213 -2.49 14.80 7.81
C SER A 213 -3.75 14.89 6.95
N PRO A 214 -4.97 14.69 7.48
CA PRO A 214 -6.19 14.91 6.69
C PRO A 214 -6.31 16.34 6.16
N LEU A 215 -5.95 17.34 6.98
CA LEU A 215 -5.99 18.77 6.63
C LEU A 215 -4.97 19.08 5.52
N VAL A 216 -3.75 18.55 5.64
CA VAL A 216 -2.71 18.67 4.60
C VAL A 216 -3.18 18.00 3.31
N ARG A 217 -3.71 16.78 3.38
CA ARG A 217 -4.18 16.05 2.21
C ARG A 217 -5.31 16.78 1.49
N GLU A 218 -6.25 17.32 2.22
CA GLU A 218 -7.33 18.13 1.65
C GLU A 218 -6.79 19.41 1.00
N ALA A 219 -5.89 20.13 1.69
CA ALA A 219 -5.33 21.39 1.19
C ALA A 219 -4.47 21.18 -0.06
N ILE A 220 -3.61 20.15 -0.09
CA ILE A 220 -2.73 19.90 -1.24
C ILE A 220 -3.51 19.46 -2.48
N ASN A 221 -4.56 18.67 -2.34
CA ASN A 221 -5.43 18.26 -3.46
C ASN A 221 -6.26 19.41 -4.04
N LYS A 222 -6.39 20.54 -3.34
CA LYS A 222 -7.02 21.77 -3.88
C LYS A 222 -6.07 22.57 -4.77
N VAL A 223 -4.76 22.47 -4.55
CA VAL A 223 -3.75 23.27 -5.26
C VAL A 223 -2.98 22.47 -6.31
N ALA A 224 -2.96 21.15 -6.22
CA ALA A 224 -2.26 20.29 -7.16
C ALA A 224 -3.17 19.16 -7.66
N THR A 225 -3.19 18.96 -8.98
CA THR A 225 -3.80 17.79 -9.61
C THR A 225 -2.70 16.84 -10.05
N CYS A 226 -2.66 15.65 -9.45
CA CYS A 226 -1.72 14.61 -9.80
C CYS A 226 -2.46 13.50 -10.54
N VAL A 227 -2.02 13.18 -11.76
CA VAL A 227 -2.52 12.08 -12.59
C VAL A 227 -1.31 11.39 -13.19
N HIS A 228 -1.25 10.07 -13.06
CA HIS A 228 -0.14 9.30 -13.62
C HIS A 228 -0.16 9.39 -15.16
N PRO A 229 0.97 9.74 -15.81
CA PRO A 229 0.99 10.03 -17.24
C PRO A 229 0.67 8.83 -18.14
N GLU A 230 0.87 7.61 -17.65
CA GLU A 230 0.67 6.36 -18.39
C GLU A 230 -0.58 5.58 -17.93
N ASP A 231 -1.13 5.88 -16.75
CA ASP A 231 -2.38 5.30 -16.24
C ASP A 231 -3.23 6.36 -15.53
N PRO A 232 -4.16 7.04 -16.22
CA PRO A 232 -5.01 8.08 -15.63
C PRO A 232 -5.94 7.58 -14.51
N SER A 233 -6.11 6.28 -14.33
CA SER A 233 -6.87 5.72 -13.19
C SER A 233 -6.13 5.90 -11.86
N VAL A 234 -4.82 6.15 -11.92
CA VAL A 234 -3.96 6.46 -10.77
C VAL A 234 -3.86 7.98 -10.64
N ASN A 235 -4.66 8.54 -9.75
CA ASN A 235 -4.75 9.98 -9.58
C ASN A 235 -5.03 10.39 -8.13
N GLY A 236 -4.79 11.66 -7.83
CA GLY A 236 -4.97 12.26 -6.51
C GLY A 236 -3.87 11.92 -5.51
N ILE A 237 -3.63 12.82 -4.57
CA ILE A 237 -2.64 12.67 -3.50
C ILE A 237 -3.33 11.98 -2.32
N SER A 238 -3.02 10.70 -2.11
CA SER A 238 -3.70 9.84 -1.14
C SER A 238 -2.96 9.75 0.20
N HIS A 239 -1.65 9.94 0.21
CA HIS A 239 -0.77 9.75 1.37
C HIS A 239 -0.09 11.05 1.77
N VAL A 240 0.18 11.17 3.08
CA VAL A 240 0.95 12.30 3.65
C VAL A 240 2.14 11.73 4.39
N MET A 241 3.34 12.15 4.02
CA MET A 241 4.59 11.71 4.64
C MET A 241 5.21 12.87 5.40
N TRP A 242 5.34 12.72 6.71
CA TRP A 242 6.11 13.58 7.58
C TRP A 242 7.52 13.01 7.74
N THR A 243 8.55 13.82 7.56
CA THR A 243 9.94 13.37 7.63
C THR A 243 10.67 13.94 8.84
N GLY A 244 11.77 13.30 9.22
CA GLY A 244 12.57 13.77 10.36
C GLY A 244 13.89 13.04 10.46
N LYS A 245 14.63 13.33 11.52
CA LYS A 245 15.88 12.65 11.81
C LYS A 245 15.62 11.22 12.30
N PRO A 246 16.43 10.25 11.87
CA PRO A 246 16.29 8.88 12.36
C PRO A 246 16.80 8.77 13.80
N HIS A 247 16.29 7.77 14.53
CA HIS A 247 16.77 7.42 15.85
C HIS A 247 17.96 6.45 15.78
N LYS A 248 17.96 5.56 14.78
CA LYS A 248 19.06 4.58 14.60
C LYS A 248 20.20 5.21 13.81
N PRO A 249 21.47 5.03 14.27
CA PRO A 249 22.62 5.69 13.65
C PRO A 249 22.91 5.22 12.22
N ASN A 250 22.42 4.04 11.82
CA ASN A 250 22.56 3.51 10.46
C ASN A 250 21.41 3.87 9.53
N SER A 251 20.38 4.58 10.00
CA SER A 251 19.27 5.05 9.16
C SER A 251 19.63 6.37 8.47
N SER A 252 19.21 6.51 7.20
CA SER A 252 19.41 7.72 6.40
C SER A 252 18.40 8.82 6.75
N ALA A 253 17.15 8.44 7.01
CA ALA A 253 16.06 9.34 7.39
C ALA A 253 14.95 8.57 8.11
N ALA A 254 14.05 9.29 8.79
CA ALA A 254 12.82 8.74 9.36
C ALA A 254 11.58 9.32 8.70
N ASN A 255 10.47 8.56 8.75
CA ASN A 255 9.16 9.02 8.31
C ASN A 255 8.03 8.55 9.23
N ALA A 256 6.90 9.26 9.10
CA ALA A 256 5.57 8.78 9.48
C ALA A 256 4.64 9.01 8.30
N VAL A 257 4.08 7.94 7.75
CA VAL A 257 3.16 8.00 6.62
C VAL A 257 1.74 7.82 7.10
N PHE A 258 0.91 8.82 6.84
CA PHE A 258 -0.52 8.77 7.06
C PHE A 258 -1.23 8.26 5.80
N TYR A 259 -2.16 7.32 5.99
CA TYR A 259 -3.01 6.78 4.94
C TYR A 259 -4.44 6.50 5.45
N GLY A 260 -5.37 6.22 4.53
CA GLY A 260 -6.76 6.00 4.89
C GLY A 260 -7.41 7.22 5.55
N SER A 261 -8.33 6.98 6.46
CA SER A 261 -9.03 8.00 7.24
C SER A 261 -8.33 8.33 8.57
N GLY A 262 -7.53 7.40 9.12
CA GLY A 262 -6.94 7.58 10.44
C GLY A 262 -5.76 6.63 10.74
N ALA A 263 -4.97 6.22 9.75
CA ALA A 263 -3.87 5.29 9.94
C ALA A 263 -2.49 5.94 9.75
N ILE A 264 -1.52 5.48 10.53
CA ILE A 264 -0.09 5.73 10.33
C ILE A 264 0.56 4.39 10.03
N ASP A 265 1.33 4.29 8.95
CA ASP A 265 2.11 3.10 8.62
C ASP A 265 3.12 2.80 9.73
N ARG A 266 3.16 1.56 10.21
CA ARG A 266 4.16 1.11 11.19
C ARG A 266 5.45 0.70 10.51
N SER A 267 5.39 0.30 9.23
CA SER A 267 6.57 0.11 8.40
C SER A 267 7.10 1.45 7.88
N PRO A 268 8.31 1.50 7.30
CA PRO A 268 8.80 2.70 6.63
C PRO A 268 8.02 3.11 5.39
N CYS A 269 6.99 2.37 4.99
CA CYS A 269 6.20 2.52 3.78
C CYS A 269 6.99 2.28 2.49
N GLY A 270 6.75 1.15 1.78
CA GLY A 270 7.53 0.77 0.61
C GLY A 270 7.39 1.73 -0.57
N THR A 271 6.14 2.04 -0.96
CA THR A 271 5.86 3.03 -2.01
C THR A 271 6.23 4.45 -1.58
N GLY A 272 6.08 4.76 -0.28
CA GLY A 272 6.56 6.03 0.30
C GLY A 272 8.08 6.16 0.27
N THR A 273 8.82 5.09 0.57
CA THR A 273 10.28 5.06 0.45
C THR A 273 10.73 5.28 -0.99
N SER A 274 10.04 4.67 -1.96
CA SER A 274 10.27 4.88 -3.40
C SER A 274 10.02 6.35 -3.81
N ALA A 275 8.91 6.95 -3.36
CA ALA A 275 8.60 8.35 -3.60
C ALA A 275 9.64 9.28 -2.95
N ARG A 276 10.09 8.97 -1.72
CA ARG A 276 11.13 9.75 -1.03
C ARG A 276 12.47 9.68 -1.76
N MET A 277 12.88 8.49 -2.21
CA MET A 277 14.10 8.34 -3.01
C MET A 277 14.03 9.12 -4.32
N ALA A 278 12.88 9.09 -5.01
CA ALA A 278 12.68 9.87 -6.23
C ALA A 278 12.79 11.38 -5.98
N GLN A 279 12.21 11.86 -4.89
CA GLN A 279 12.34 13.26 -4.46
C GLN A 279 13.81 13.62 -4.18
N LEU A 280 14.51 12.84 -3.38
CA LEU A 280 15.91 13.07 -3.02
C LEU A 280 16.82 13.01 -4.25
N HIS A 281 16.59 12.04 -5.13
CA HIS A 281 17.36 11.91 -6.38
C HIS A 281 17.14 13.12 -7.29
N ALA A 282 15.90 13.58 -7.47
CA ALA A 282 15.60 14.76 -8.27
C ALA A 282 16.27 16.04 -7.72
N LYS A 283 16.47 16.10 -6.40
CA LYS A 283 17.19 17.20 -5.71
C LYS A 283 18.71 16.99 -5.68
N GLY A 284 19.24 15.91 -6.24
CA GLY A 284 20.68 15.61 -6.25
C GLY A 284 21.24 15.15 -4.91
N LEU A 285 20.38 14.73 -3.96
CA LEU A 285 20.73 14.33 -2.59
C LEU A 285 20.87 12.81 -2.43
N LEU A 286 20.51 12.03 -3.44
CA LEU A 286 20.67 10.57 -3.47
C LEU A 286 21.07 10.15 -4.89
N GLN A 287 22.10 9.31 -5.00
CA GLN A 287 22.67 8.90 -6.28
C GLN A 287 22.21 7.49 -6.68
N GLU A 288 22.31 7.17 -7.97
CA GLU A 288 22.13 5.83 -8.49
C GLU A 288 23.12 4.86 -7.83
N GLY A 289 22.65 3.68 -7.42
CA GLY A 289 23.42 2.65 -6.72
C GLY A 289 23.58 2.90 -5.22
N GLU A 290 23.10 4.02 -4.67
CA GLU A 290 23.23 4.36 -3.26
C GLU A 290 22.08 3.76 -2.43
N ASP A 291 22.41 3.16 -1.27
CA ASP A 291 21.43 2.63 -0.33
C ASP A 291 20.82 3.76 0.51
N PHE A 292 19.51 3.71 0.68
CA PHE A 292 18.73 4.62 1.50
C PHE A 292 17.99 3.85 2.59
N ILE A 293 18.49 3.87 3.82
CA ILE A 293 17.88 3.17 4.95
C ILE A 293 16.83 4.07 5.58
N HIS A 294 15.58 3.75 5.32
CA HIS A 294 14.42 4.52 5.79
C HIS A 294 13.84 3.91 7.06
N GLU A 295 13.70 4.72 8.10
CA GLU A 295 13.21 4.31 9.42
C GLU A 295 11.75 4.75 9.61
N SER A 296 10.94 3.87 10.19
CA SER A 296 9.55 4.15 10.51
C SER A 296 9.40 4.78 11.89
N ILE A 297 8.18 5.25 12.20
CA ILE A 297 7.81 5.82 13.51
C ILE A 297 8.04 4.85 14.69
N ILE A 298 8.07 3.53 14.45
CA ILE A 298 8.38 2.51 15.46
C ILE A 298 9.83 2.02 15.42
N GLY A 299 10.68 2.64 14.57
CA GLY A 299 12.09 2.28 14.41
C GLY A 299 12.35 1.03 13.56
N SER A 300 11.38 0.50 12.83
CA SER A 300 11.61 -0.52 11.81
C SER A 300 12.27 0.10 10.57
N GLN A 301 13.00 -0.69 9.79
CA GLN A 301 13.80 -0.20 8.68
C GLN A 301 13.46 -0.93 7.38
N PHE A 302 13.41 -0.17 6.27
CA PHE A 302 13.55 -0.67 4.91
C PHE A 302 14.88 -0.23 4.33
N ILE A 303 15.45 -1.05 3.46
CA ILE A 303 16.63 -0.71 2.67
C ILE A 303 16.16 -0.40 1.25
N GLY A 304 16.11 0.89 0.92
CA GLY A 304 15.84 1.37 -0.43
C GLY A 304 17.12 1.54 -1.24
N ARG A 305 17.01 1.47 -2.56
CA ARG A 305 18.12 1.78 -3.50
C ARG A 305 17.55 2.38 -4.78
N VAL A 306 18.23 3.38 -5.33
CA VAL A 306 18.02 3.85 -6.69
C VAL A 306 18.78 2.90 -7.62
N GLU A 307 18.09 1.99 -8.29
CA GLU A 307 18.74 0.99 -9.14
C GLU A 307 19.21 1.60 -10.46
N LEU A 308 18.37 2.43 -11.07
CA LEU A 308 18.72 3.18 -12.29
C LEU A 308 17.79 4.40 -12.45
N THR A 309 18.23 5.32 -13.28
CA THR A 309 17.41 6.46 -13.72
C THR A 309 16.50 6.07 -14.88
N THR A 310 15.34 6.70 -14.99
CA THR A 310 14.36 6.43 -16.05
C THR A 310 13.57 7.68 -16.42
N GLN A 311 12.62 7.53 -17.36
CA GLN A 311 11.69 8.57 -17.78
C GLN A 311 10.26 8.03 -17.64
N VAL A 312 9.35 8.84 -17.07
CA VAL A 312 7.92 8.53 -16.96
C VAL A 312 7.14 9.72 -17.53
N GLY A 313 6.63 9.58 -18.74
CA GLY A 313 6.06 10.71 -19.47
C GLY A 313 7.07 11.86 -19.57
N ALA A 314 6.73 13.04 -19.03
CA ALA A 314 7.62 14.21 -18.99
C ALA A 314 8.54 14.25 -17.76
N TYR A 315 8.39 13.33 -16.80
CA TYR A 315 9.14 13.35 -15.55
C TYR A 315 10.44 12.53 -15.65
N ARG A 316 11.52 13.11 -15.14
CA ARG A 316 12.74 12.33 -14.82
C ARG A 316 12.45 11.54 -13.57
N GLY A 317 12.67 10.23 -13.61
CA GLY A 317 12.36 9.31 -12.54
C GLY A 317 13.48 8.33 -12.25
N ILE A 318 13.20 7.43 -11.34
CA ILE A 318 14.07 6.34 -10.93
C ILE A 318 13.31 5.01 -11.00
N MET A 319 14.03 3.91 -11.18
CA MET A 319 13.57 2.57 -10.83
C MET A 319 14.10 2.24 -9.44
N PRO A 320 13.27 2.27 -8.41
CA PRO A 320 13.71 2.00 -7.05
C PRO A 320 13.54 0.54 -6.69
N SER A 321 14.39 0.03 -5.79
CA SER A 321 14.11 -1.19 -5.03
C SER A 321 13.94 -0.90 -3.55
N VAL A 322 13.15 -1.73 -2.87
CA VAL A 322 12.93 -1.64 -1.43
C VAL A 322 12.95 -3.05 -0.84
N GLN A 323 13.81 -3.27 0.15
CA GLN A 323 13.92 -4.53 0.88
C GLN A 323 13.38 -4.38 2.30
N GLY A 324 12.61 -5.37 2.73
CA GLY A 324 12.10 -5.50 4.09
C GLY A 324 11.87 -6.96 4.45
N TRP A 325 11.25 -7.18 5.60
CA TRP A 325 10.91 -8.51 6.12
C TRP A 325 9.48 -8.54 6.65
N ALA A 326 8.92 -9.73 6.72
CA ALA A 326 7.58 -9.96 7.27
C ALA A 326 7.54 -11.23 8.11
N GLN A 327 6.52 -11.34 8.95
CA GLN A 327 6.29 -12.49 9.82
C GLN A 327 4.81 -12.85 9.84
N VAL A 328 4.48 -14.12 9.61
CA VAL A 328 3.13 -14.67 9.78
C VAL A 328 2.75 -14.64 11.26
N THR A 329 1.53 -14.22 11.56
CA THR A 329 1.01 -14.06 12.94
C THR A 329 -0.22 -14.91 13.23
N GLY A 330 -0.94 -15.37 12.21
CA GLY A 330 -2.12 -16.20 12.45
C GLY A 330 -2.86 -16.66 11.19
N TYR A 331 -3.74 -17.63 11.39
CA TYR A 331 -4.61 -18.18 10.35
C TYR A 331 -6.06 -17.92 10.75
N ASN A 332 -6.85 -17.33 9.86
CA ASN A 332 -8.22 -16.94 10.13
C ASN A 332 -9.19 -17.46 9.08
N THR A 333 -10.33 -17.97 9.53
CA THR A 333 -11.51 -18.13 8.69
C THR A 333 -12.50 -17.02 9.02
N ILE A 334 -12.59 -16.03 8.13
CA ILE A 334 -13.46 -14.87 8.32
C ILE A 334 -14.79 -15.12 7.64
N ILE A 335 -15.86 -14.89 8.40
CA ILE A 335 -17.24 -15.07 7.95
C ILE A 335 -17.88 -13.69 7.81
N VAL A 336 -18.50 -13.46 6.65
CA VAL A 336 -19.34 -12.27 6.39
C VAL A 336 -20.77 -12.78 6.16
N ASP A 337 -21.62 -12.61 7.18
CA ASP A 337 -23.02 -12.98 7.15
C ASP A 337 -23.84 -11.74 6.81
N PRO A 338 -24.62 -11.75 5.71
CA PRO A 338 -25.43 -10.57 5.34
C PRO A 338 -26.55 -10.24 6.34
N ARG A 339 -26.82 -11.11 7.32
CA ARG A 339 -27.75 -10.84 8.43
C ARG A 339 -27.12 -9.99 9.53
N ASP A 340 -25.78 -9.91 9.58
CA ASP A 340 -25.06 -9.03 10.49
C ASP A 340 -25.20 -7.58 9.99
N PRO A 341 -25.75 -6.64 10.79
CA PRO A 341 -25.84 -5.24 10.40
C PRO A 341 -24.49 -4.59 10.12
N TYR A 342 -23.40 -5.18 10.61
CA TYR A 342 -22.02 -4.74 10.39
C TYR A 342 -21.26 -5.61 9.37
N ALA A 343 -21.97 -6.35 8.52
CA ALA A 343 -21.39 -7.24 7.52
C ALA A 343 -20.35 -6.53 6.63
N HIS A 344 -20.57 -5.27 6.29
CA HIS A 344 -19.70 -4.48 5.41
C HIS A 344 -18.66 -3.63 6.17
N GLY A 345 -18.53 -3.83 7.48
CA GLY A 345 -17.61 -3.08 8.31
C GLY A 345 -18.07 -1.66 8.62
N PHE A 346 -17.36 -0.99 9.51
CA PHE A 346 -17.58 0.42 9.88
C PHE A 346 -16.26 1.06 10.35
N GLU A 347 -16.22 2.39 10.34
CA GLU A 347 -15.17 3.20 10.96
C GLU A 347 -15.80 4.09 12.05
N VAL A 348 -15.05 4.30 13.12
CA VAL A 348 -15.41 5.27 14.18
C VAL A 348 -14.57 6.52 13.93
N ASN A 349 -15.23 7.60 13.48
CA ASN A 349 -14.61 8.89 13.15
C ASN A 349 -14.86 9.91 14.27
#